data_9e36bd8aaa6438547efabc35eda51205
#
_entry.id   9e36bd8aaa6438547efabc35eda51205
#
_cell.length_a   1.000
_cell.length_b   1.000
_cell.length_c   1.000
_cell.angle_alpha   90.00
_cell.angle_beta   90.00
_cell.angle_gamma   90.00
#
_symmetry.space_group_name_H-M   'P 1'
#
loop_
_entity.id
_entity.type
_entity.pdbx_description
1 polymer ?
#
loop_
_entity_poly.entity_id
_entity_poly.type
_entity_poly.pdbx_seq_one_letter_code
_entity_poly.pdbx_strand_id
1 'polypeptide(L)'
;PDGALWVIGSYHNIFRVGTALQDLDYWMLNDIVWRKANPMPNFRGTRFTNAHETLIWAARSQKSRVTFNYEAMKLANDDTQMRSDWLFPLCTGAERLKDEDDDKVHPTQKPEALLFRILNATTKPGDVVLDPFFGTGTTGAVARKLGRHFIGIEREQSYINAALKRIAAIRPGVFEALQSVTPKRKETRIPFGSLIEQGLIDPGTQLFDLTKRYYAMVRADGSLVSGSHQGSIHKVG
;
A
#
# COMPACT_ATOMS: atom_id res chain seq x y z
N PRO A 1 13.48 -13.86 5.87
CA PRO A 1 14.02 -12.74 6.66
C PRO A 1 13.47 -11.38 6.21
N ASP A 2 13.05 -11.24 4.93
CA ASP A 2 12.63 -9.97 4.32
C ASP A 2 11.10 -9.81 4.21
N GLY A 3 10.34 -10.65 4.88
CA GLY A 3 8.89 -10.53 4.95
C GLY A 3 8.44 -9.36 5.83
N ALA A 4 7.30 -8.77 5.49
CA ALA A 4 6.63 -7.79 6.34
C ALA A 4 5.66 -8.50 7.29
N LEU A 5 5.59 -8.03 8.52
CA LEU A 5 4.59 -8.46 9.51
C LEU A 5 3.59 -7.33 9.72
N TRP A 6 2.30 -7.68 9.68
CA TRP A 6 1.21 -6.79 10.00
C TRP A 6 0.34 -7.36 11.11
N VAL A 7 0.03 -6.58 12.12
CA VAL A 7 -0.90 -6.96 13.18
C VAL A 7 -1.96 -5.88 13.33
N ILE A 8 -3.23 -6.28 13.34
CA ILE A 8 -4.38 -5.38 13.52
C ILE A 8 -4.99 -5.64 14.88
N GLY A 9 -5.14 -4.62 15.68
CA GLY A 9 -5.73 -4.77 17.01
C GLY A 9 -6.46 -3.54 17.51
N SER A 10 -7.40 -3.80 18.42
CA SER A 10 -8.05 -2.74 19.18
C SER A 10 -7.22 -2.34 20.40
N TYR A 11 -7.62 -1.25 21.06
CA TYR A 11 -6.99 -0.77 22.30
C TYR A 11 -6.92 -1.82 23.44
N HIS A 12 -7.72 -2.90 23.36
CA HIS A 12 -7.67 -3.96 24.36
C HIS A 12 -6.36 -4.79 24.35
N ASN A 13 -5.72 -4.91 23.18
CA ASN A 13 -4.60 -5.84 23.02
C ASN A 13 -3.41 -5.26 22.24
N ILE A 14 -3.60 -4.23 21.43
CA ILE A 14 -2.55 -3.76 20.51
C ILE A 14 -1.26 -3.30 21.23
N PHE A 15 -1.38 -2.68 22.39
CA PHE A 15 -0.22 -2.26 23.17
C PHE A 15 0.59 -3.45 23.69
N ARG A 16 -0.10 -4.52 24.11
CA ARG A 16 0.55 -5.77 24.53
C ARG A 16 1.24 -6.47 23.37
N VAL A 17 0.60 -6.49 22.20
CA VAL A 17 1.20 -7.02 20.97
C VAL A 17 2.43 -6.20 20.60
N GLY A 18 2.36 -4.86 20.66
CA GLY A 18 3.51 -3.99 20.42
C GLY A 18 4.70 -4.33 21.32
N THR A 19 4.46 -4.47 22.62
CA THR A 19 5.50 -4.89 23.59
C THR A 19 6.08 -6.26 23.22
N ALA A 20 5.25 -7.25 22.94
CA ALA A 20 5.70 -8.60 22.59
C ALA A 20 6.56 -8.60 21.31
N LEU A 21 6.21 -7.79 20.31
CA LEU A 21 7.03 -7.68 19.10
C LEU A 21 8.39 -7.04 19.39
N GLN A 22 8.45 -6.03 20.26
CA GLN A 22 9.70 -5.40 20.70
C GLN A 22 10.56 -6.38 21.50
N ASP A 23 9.97 -7.13 22.43
CA ASP A 23 10.66 -8.16 23.22
C ASP A 23 11.23 -9.29 22.34
N LEU A 24 10.62 -9.54 21.19
CA LEU A 24 11.07 -10.48 20.17
C LEU A 24 12.04 -9.86 19.14
N ASP A 25 12.54 -8.66 19.38
CA ASP A 25 13.46 -7.92 18.51
C ASP A 25 12.93 -7.66 17.09
N TYR A 26 11.62 -7.51 16.92
CA TYR A 26 11.08 -7.02 15.65
C TYR A 26 11.33 -5.52 15.49
N TRP A 27 11.72 -5.13 14.29
CA TRP A 27 11.91 -3.72 13.93
C TRP A 27 10.57 -3.10 13.51
N MET A 28 10.07 -2.15 14.31
CA MET A 28 8.84 -1.42 14.00
C MET A 28 9.08 -0.44 12.85
N LEU A 29 8.30 -0.55 11.78
CA LEU A 29 8.38 0.32 10.61
C LEU A 29 7.38 1.48 10.72
N ASN A 30 6.12 1.17 11.04
CA ASN A 30 5.07 2.15 11.34
C ASN A 30 4.01 1.58 12.28
N ASP A 31 3.34 2.46 12.98
CA ASP A 31 1.96 2.29 13.43
C ASP A 31 1.01 3.00 12.47
N ILE A 32 -0.11 2.40 12.17
CA ILE A 32 -1.16 2.95 11.32
C ILE A 32 -2.47 3.01 12.09
N VAL A 33 -3.12 4.15 12.07
CA VAL A 33 -4.45 4.31 12.66
C VAL A 33 -5.50 4.10 11.57
N TRP A 34 -6.24 3.01 11.65
CA TRP A 34 -7.43 2.82 10.84
C TRP A 34 -8.62 3.53 11.51
N ARG A 35 -8.98 4.69 11.01
CA ARG A 35 -10.19 5.42 11.38
C ARG A 35 -11.39 4.79 10.67
N LYS A 36 -12.40 4.40 11.45
CA LYS A 36 -13.64 3.81 10.94
C LYS A 36 -14.57 4.92 10.46
N ALA A 37 -14.98 4.90 9.21
CA ALA A 37 -15.92 5.90 8.68
C ALA A 37 -17.32 5.78 9.32
N ASN A 38 -17.69 4.58 9.77
CA ASN A 38 -18.98 4.23 10.36
C ASN A 38 -18.80 3.45 11.69
N PRO A 39 -18.17 4.04 12.73
CA PRO A 39 -17.90 3.34 13.97
C PRO A 39 -19.23 3.03 14.70
N MET A 40 -19.27 1.85 15.36
CA MET A 40 -20.42 1.48 16.18
C MET A 40 -20.49 2.39 17.41
N PRO A 41 -21.62 3.05 17.67
CA PRO A 41 -21.80 3.89 18.84
C PRO A 41 -21.65 3.13 20.15
N ASN A 42 -21.19 3.82 21.20
CA ASN A 42 -21.31 3.31 22.57
C ASN A 42 -22.71 3.59 23.11
N PHE A 43 -23.61 2.65 22.93
CA PHE A 43 -25.01 2.81 23.32
C PHE A 43 -25.25 3.06 24.82
N ARG A 44 -24.28 2.67 25.68
CA ARG A 44 -24.36 2.94 27.13
C ARG A 44 -23.92 4.36 27.51
N GLY A 45 -23.30 5.10 26.59
CA GLY A 45 -22.81 6.46 26.86
C GLY A 45 -21.74 6.58 27.95
N THR A 46 -21.08 5.48 28.31
CA THR A 46 -20.10 5.41 29.42
C THR A 46 -18.66 5.66 29.01
N ARG A 47 -18.38 5.74 27.73
CA ARG A 47 -17.05 5.98 27.14
C ARG A 47 -17.17 6.49 25.72
N PHE A 48 -16.06 6.95 25.15
CA PHE A 48 -16.01 7.38 23.75
C PHE A 48 -16.32 6.21 22.79
N THR A 49 -16.88 6.53 21.64
CA THR A 49 -17.06 5.59 20.54
C THR A 49 -15.68 5.06 20.09
N ASN A 50 -15.55 3.73 19.94
CA ASN A 50 -14.32 3.13 19.45
C ASN A 50 -14.18 3.34 17.92
N ALA A 51 -13.72 4.52 17.55
CA ALA A 51 -13.69 4.99 16.17
C ALA A 51 -12.44 4.58 15.39
N HIS A 52 -11.48 3.87 15.99
CA HIS A 52 -10.29 3.41 15.30
C HIS A 52 -9.76 2.06 15.81
N GLU A 53 -8.96 1.43 14.99
CA GLU A 53 -8.05 0.34 15.37
C GLU A 53 -6.64 0.70 14.95
N THR A 54 -5.65 0.12 15.60
CA THR A 54 -4.24 0.33 15.27
C THR A 54 -3.71 -0.89 14.53
N LEU A 55 -2.92 -0.62 13.47
CA LEU A 55 -2.14 -1.62 12.79
C LEU A 55 -0.66 -1.39 13.11
N ILE A 56 0.07 -2.44 13.42
CA ILE A 56 1.53 -2.41 13.55
C ILE A 56 2.11 -3.02 12.28
N TRP A 57 2.99 -2.29 11.61
CA TRP A 57 3.82 -2.79 10.53
C TRP A 57 5.25 -2.93 11.01
N ALA A 58 5.78 -4.14 10.93
CA ALA A 58 7.11 -4.48 11.41
C ALA A 58 7.87 -5.38 10.43
N ALA A 59 9.18 -5.39 10.56
CA ALA A 59 10.10 -6.29 9.89
C ALA A 59 10.82 -7.18 10.91
N ARG A 60 11.42 -8.29 10.47
CA ARG A 60 12.17 -9.16 11.38
C ARG A 60 13.35 -8.44 12.03
N SER A 61 13.99 -7.51 11.32
CA SER A 61 15.09 -6.69 11.83
C SER A 61 15.24 -5.39 11.03
N GLN A 62 16.02 -4.45 11.53
CA GLN A 62 16.37 -3.21 10.82
C GLN A 62 17.06 -3.46 9.46
N LYS A 63 17.73 -4.60 9.29
CA LYS A 63 18.44 -4.97 8.06
C LYS A 63 17.53 -5.65 7.03
N SER A 64 16.32 -6.02 7.40
CA SER A 64 15.35 -6.66 6.49
C SER A 64 14.98 -5.73 5.33
N ARG A 65 14.93 -6.29 4.12
CA ARG A 65 14.58 -5.55 2.89
C ARG A 65 13.13 -5.81 2.52
N VAL A 66 12.21 -5.29 3.35
CA VAL A 66 10.77 -5.43 3.08
C VAL A 66 10.36 -4.70 1.80
N THR A 67 9.41 -5.27 1.09
CA THR A 67 8.79 -4.60 -0.04
C THR A 67 7.96 -3.42 0.46
N PHE A 68 8.13 -2.25 -0.18
CA PHE A 68 7.21 -1.12 -0.04
C PHE A 68 7.01 -0.46 -1.40
N ASN A 69 5.80 -0.54 -1.92
CA ASN A 69 5.41 -0.02 -3.22
C ASN A 69 5.06 1.47 -3.12
N TYR A 70 6.07 2.30 -2.85
CA TYR A 70 5.91 3.73 -2.57
C TYR A 70 5.15 4.48 -3.66
N GLU A 71 5.51 4.30 -4.92
CA GLU A 71 4.85 5.00 -6.03
C GLU A 71 3.39 4.57 -6.20
N ALA A 72 3.09 3.28 -6.01
CA ALA A 72 1.70 2.81 -6.02
C ALA A 72 0.87 3.44 -4.90
N MET A 73 1.46 3.62 -3.72
CA MET A 73 0.79 4.29 -2.60
C MET A 73 0.59 5.79 -2.84
N LYS A 74 1.54 6.46 -3.51
CA LYS A 74 1.37 7.85 -3.95
C LYS A 74 0.22 8.00 -4.95
N LEU A 75 0.19 7.15 -5.98
CA LEU A 75 -0.89 7.17 -6.97
C LEU A 75 -2.27 6.93 -6.34
N ALA A 76 -2.34 6.07 -5.32
CA ALA A 76 -3.57 5.83 -4.56
C ALA A 76 -3.95 6.99 -3.62
N ASN A 77 -3.13 8.04 -3.54
CA ASN A 77 -3.31 9.21 -2.66
C ASN A 77 -3.02 10.53 -3.41
N ASP A 78 -3.56 10.68 -4.61
CA ASP A 78 -3.47 11.89 -5.43
C ASP A 78 -2.03 12.41 -5.61
N ASP A 79 -1.11 11.50 -5.92
CA ASP A 79 0.33 11.72 -6.10
C ASP A 79 1.05 12.31 -4.86
N THR A 80 0.40 12.27 -3.70
CA THR A 80 1.01 12.64 -2.42
C THR A 80 1.39 11.40 -1.60
N GLN A 81 2.39 11.53 -0.72
CA GLN A 81 2.80 10.42 0.14
C GLN A 81 1.64 9.93 0.99
N MET A 82 1.39 8.62 0.97
CA MET A 82 0.35 7.99 1.79
C MET A 82 0.66 8.19 3.28
N ARG A 83 -0.35 8.64 4.01
CA ARG A 83 -0.27 8.90 5.45
C ARG A 83 -0.57 7.62 6.24
N SER A 84 -0.24 7.64 7.52
CA SER A 84 -0.50 6.52 8.45
C SER A 84 -1.88 6.60 9.15
N ASP A 85 -2.75 7.53 8.75
CA ASP A 85 -4.13 7.64 9.25
C ASP A 85 -5.13 7.32 8.13
N TRP A 86 -5.53 6.06 8.07
CA TRP A 86 -6.38 5.56 6.99
C TRP A 86 -7.86 5.63 7.36
N LEU A 87 -8.70 6.08 6.44
CA LEU A 87 -10.14 6.10 6.60
C LEU A 87 -10.78 4.98 5.76
N PHE A 88 -11.36 3.97 6.43
CA PHE A 88 -12.13 2.92 5.80
C PHE A 88 -13.38 2.61 6.61
N PRO A 89 -14.50 2.22 5.98
CA PRO A 89 -15.65 1.72 6.70
C PRO A 89 -15.36 0.37 7.37
N LEU A 90 -16.15 0.03 8.36
CA LEU A 90 -16.29 -1.35 8.81
C LEU A 90 -16.87 -2.20 7.68
N CYS A 91 -16.57 -3.48 7.68
CA CYS A 91 -17.20 -4.44 6.76
C CYS A 91 -18.71 -4.49 7.02
N THR A 92 -19.51 -4.07 6.02
CA THR A 92 -20.97 -3.98 6.08
C THR A 92 -21.57 -4.31 4.71
N GLY A 93 -22.89 -4.39 4.64
CA GLY A 93 -23.62 -4.60 3.37
C GLY A 93 -23.25 -5.94 2.70
N ALA A 94 -23.18 -5.93 1.37
CA ALA A 94 -22.92 -7.11 0.55
C ALA A 94 -21.52 -7.75 0.75
N GLU A 95 -20.56 -6.99 1.27
CA GLU A 95 -19.23 -7.51 1.60
C GLU A 95 -19.26 -8.43 2.83
N ARG A 96 -20.20 -8.19 3.74
CA ARG A 96 -20.34 -8.96 4.96
C ARG A 96 -20.92 -10.32 4.68
N LEU A 97 -20.15 -11.37 4.98
CA LEU A 97 -20.64 -12.73 4.82
C LEU A 97 -21.73 -13.03 5.84
N LYS A 98 -22.84 -13.59 5.33
CA LYS A 98 -23.98 -14.03 6.10
C LYS A 98 -24.19 -15.52 5.87
N ASP A 99 -24.78 -16.19 6.85
CA ASP A 99 -25.22 -17.56 6.76
C ASP A 99 -26.64 -17.68 6.14
N GLU A 100 -27.22 -18.85 6.19
CA GLU A 100 -28.55 -19.12 5.66
C GLU A 100 -29.67 -18.43 6.44
N ASP A 101 -29.42 -18.08 7.70
CA ASP A 101 -30.35 -17.38 8.59
C ASP A 101 -30.18 -15.85 8.52
N ASP A 102 -29.38 -15.33 7.58
CA ASP A 102 -29.00 -13.92 7.43
C ASP A 102 -28.16 -13.36 8.59
N ASP A 103 -27.65 -14.25 9.44
CA ASP A 103 -26.76 -13.89 10.53
C ASP A 103 -25.29 -13.74 10.06
N LYS A 104 -24.51 -12.97 10.82
CA LYS A 104 -23.11 -12.72 10.51
C LYS A 104 -22.29 -13.99 10.71
N VAL A 105 -21.69 -14.54 9.64
CA VAL A 105 -20.79 -15.69 9.74
C VAL A 105 -19.64 -15.43 10.71
N HIS A 106 -19.06 -14.22 10.70
CA HIS A 106 -17.96 -13.85 11.58
C HIS A 106 -18.17 -12.45 12.20
N PRO A 107 -18.06 -12.29 13.53
CA PRO A 107 -18.39 -11.04 14.22
C PRO A 107 -17.46 -9.87 13.84
N THR A 108 -16.21 -10.13 13.53
CA THR A 108 -15.16 -9.12 13.30
C THR A 108 -14.49 -9.21 11.94
N GLN A 109 -15.25 -9.59 10.90
CA GLN A 109 -14.73 -9.60 9.51
C GLN A 109 -14.12 -8.23 9.17
N LYS A 110 -12.87 -8.23 8.69
CA LYS A 110 -12.20 -7.00 8.25
C LYS A 110 -12.64 -6.59 6.84
N PRO A 111 -12.69 -5.29 6.52
CA PRO A 111 -13.02 -4.83 5.18
C PRO A 111 -11.91 -5.17 4.18
N GLU A 112 -12.31 -5.59 2.96
CA GLU A 112 -11.36 -5.92 1.89
C GLU A 112 -10.48 -4.72 1.52
N ALA A 113 -11.03 -3.51 1.50
CA ALA A 113 -10.28 -2.30 1.16
C ALA A 113 -9.05 -2.07 2.07
N LEU A 114 -9.17 -2.40 3.37
CA LEU A 114 -8.05 -2.32 4.31
C LEU A 114 -6.95 -3.32 3.94
N LEU A 115 -7.32 -4.60 3.71
CA LEU A 115 -6.38 -5.65 3.32
C LEU A 115 -5.79 -5.40 1.93
N PHE A 116 -6.58 -4.85 1.01
CA PHE A 116 -6.13 -4.46 -0.33
C PHE A 116 -4.98 -3.44 -0.24
N ARG A 117 -5.12 -2.39 0.57
CA ARG A 117 -4.07 -1.40 0.78
C ARG A 117 -2.82 -2.03 1.39
N ILE A 118 -2.96 -2.85 2.43
CA ILE A 118 -1.84 -3.55 3.08
C ILE A 118 -1.06 -4.39 2.06
N LEU A 119 -1.75 -5.29 1.35
CA LEU A 119 -1.11 -6.20 0.42
C LEU A 119 -0.52 -5.47 -0.79
N ASN A 120 -1.23 -4.48 -1.32
CA ASN A 120 -0.69 -3.70 -2.44
C ASN A 120 0.52 -2.85 -2.02
N ALA A 121 0.57 -2.38 -0.78
CA ALA A 121 1.71 -1.63 -0.26
C ALA A 121 2.96 -2.50 -0.07
N THR A 122 2.80 -3.76 0.41
CA THR A 122 3.93 -4.53 0.95
C THR A 122 4.18 -5.88 0.29
N THR A 123 3.50 -6.16 -0.83
CA THR A 123 3.71 -7.39 -1.61
C THR A 123 3.74 -7.11 -3.11
N LYS A 124 4.21 -8.10 -3.88
CA LYS A 124 4.20 -8.14 -5.35
C LYS A 124 3.36 -9.33 -5.83
N PRO A 125 2.88 -9.33 -7.10
CA PRO A 125 2.29 -10.51 -7.70
C PRO A 125 3.21 -11.74 -7.55
N GLY A 126 2.62 -12.88 -7.15
CA GLY A 126 3.35 -14.12 -6.88
C GLY A 126 3.94 -14.26 -5.47
N ASP A 127 3.96 -13.21 -4.65
CA ASP A 127 4.36 -13.32 -3.25
C ASP A 127 3.36 -14.18 -2.46
N VAL A 128 3.83 -14.76 -1.35
CA VAL A 128 3.03 -15.58 -0.44
C VAL A 128 2.62 -14.75 0.79
N VAL A 129 1.33 -14.74 1.07
CA VAL A 129 0.74 -14.08 2.25
C VAL A 129 0.31 -15.17 3.24
N LEU A 130 0.83 -15.12 4.47
CA LEU A 130 0.42 -16.01 5.56
C LEU A 130 -0.51 -15.26 6.51
N ASP A 131 -1.68 -15.84 6.78
CA ASP A 131 -2.61 -15.36 7.80
C ASP A 131 -2.94 -16.51 8.80
N PRO A 132 -2.35 -16.48 9.99
CA PRO A 132 -2.57 -17.52 10.99
C PRO A 132 -3.90 -17.38 11.76
N PHE A 133 -4.69 -16.34 11.47
CA PHE A 133 -6.01 -16.08 12.06
C PHE A 133 -7.04 -15.80 10.96
N PHE A 134 -7.16 -16.76 10.03
CA PHE A 134 -7.75 -16.56 8.72
C PHE A 134 -9.24 -16.16 8.71
N GLY A 135 -10.00 -16.64 9.72
CA GLY A 135 -11.42 -16.36 9.81
C GLY A 135 -12.16 -16.74 8.52
N THR A 136 -12.99 -15.83 8.03
CA THR A 136 -13.73 -15.99 6.76
C THR A 136 -12.92 -15.62 5.50
N GLY A 137 -11.59 -15.58 5.59
CA GLY A 137 -10.69 -15.54 4.46
C GLY A 137 -10.59 -14.20 3.73
N THR A 138 -10.78 -13.06 4.39
CA THR A 138 -10.63 -11.75 3.74
C THR A 138 -9.24 -11.56 3.15
N THR A 139 -8.20 -11.93 3.89
CA THR A 139 -6.80 -11.86 3.44
C THR A 139 -6.57 -12.72 2.19
N GLY A 140 -7.06 -13.96 2.18
CA GLY A 140 -6.94 -14.86 1.03
C GLY A 140 -7.73 -14.38 -0.18
N ALA A 141 -8.92 -13.81 0.03
CA ALA A 141 -9.74 -13.24 -1.02
C ALA A 141 -9.00 -12.07 -1.72
N VAL A 142 -8.43 -11.17 -0.94
CA VAL A 142 -7.67 -10.02 -1.47
C VAL A 142 -6.35 -10.49 -2.10
N ALA A 143 -5.63 -11.42 -1.48
CA ALA A 143 -4.42 -11.99 -2.07
C ALA A 143 -4.70 -12.58 -3.45
N ARG A 144 -5.77 -13.37 -3.60
CA ARG A 144 -6.18 -13.94 -4.89
C ARG A 144 -6.56 -12.86 -5.91
N LYS A 145 -7.33 -11.83 -5.52
CA LYS A 145 -7.65 -10.68 -6.40
C LYS A 145 -6.41 -10.01 -6.96
N LEU A 146 -5.38 -9.90 -6.13
CA LEU A 146 -4.12 -9.24 -6.46
C LEU A 146 -3.06 -10.19 -7.08
N GLY A 147 -3.38 -11.45 -7.35
CA GLY A 147 -2.43 -12.42 -7.93
C GLY A 147 -1.31 -12.83 -6.97
N ARG A 148 -1.58 -12.82 -5.67
CA ARG A 148 -0.70 -13.34 -4.63
C ARG A 148 -1.13 -14.74 -4.25
N HIS A 149 -0.17 -15.56 -3.80
CA HIS A 149 -0.46 -16.81 -3.12
C HIS A 149 -0.80 -16.52 -1.65
N PHE A 150 -1.52 -17.43 -1.02
CA PHE A 150 -1.82 -17.31 0.41
C PHE A 150 -1.80 -18.65 1.12
N ILE A 151 -1.51 -18.59 2.41
CA ILE A 151 -1.65 -19.69 3.37
C ILE A 151 -2.51 -19.16 4.50
N GLY A 152 -3.70 -19.73 4.70
CA GLY A 152 -4.61 -19.38 5.80
C GLY A 152 -4.65 -20.51 6.82
N ILE A 153 -4.61 -20.16 8.11
CA ILE A 153 -4.78 -21.10 9.22
C ILE A 153 -6.03 -20.70 9.98
N GLU A 154 -6.98 -21.61 10.10
CA GLU A 154 -8.23 -21.43 10.84
C GLU A 154 -8.65 -22.78 11.46
N ARG A 155 -9.19 -22.77 12.66
CA ARG A 155 -9.64 -23.98 13.34
C ARG A 155 -11.14 -24.21 13.20
N GLU A 156 -11.91 -23.14 12.99
CA GLU A 156 -13.36 -23.21 12.94
C GLU A 156 -13.83 -23.60 11.54
N GLN A 157 -14.44 -24.80 11.42
CA GLN A 157 -14.80 -25.38 10.13
C GLN A 157 -15.84 -24.52 9.37
N SER A 158 -16.76 -23.87 10.04
CA SER A 158 -17.74 -22.97 9.44
C SER A 158 -17.07 -21.79 8.75
N TYR A 159 -16.04 -21.21 9.37
CA TYR A 159 -15.25 -20.13 8.78
C TYR A 159 -14.42 -20.61 7.61
N ILE A 160 -13.82 -21.81 7.70
CA ILE A 160 -13.08 -22.41 6.59
C ILE A 160 -13.98 -22.57 5.37
N ASN A 161 -15.18 -23.14 5.56
CA ASN A 161 -16.14 -23.36 4.48
C ASN A 161 -16.56 -22.04 3.80
N ALA A 162 -16.84 -21.02 4.60
CA ALA A 162 -17.18 -19.69 4.11
C ALA A 162 -16.01 -19.06 3.33
N ALA A 163 -14.77 -19.18 3.85
CA ALA A 163 -13.57 -18.70 3.17
C ALA A 163 -13.33 -19.40 1.84
N LEU A 164 -13.44 -20.71 1.77
CA LEU A 164 -13.26 -21.50 0.55
C LEU A 164 -14.30 -21.09 -0.52
N LYS A 165 -15.58 -20.98 -0.16
CA LYS A 165 -16.66 -20.55 -1.05
C LYS A 165 -16.38 -19.14 -1.59
N ARG A 166 -16.03 -18.19 -0.72
CA ARG A 166 -15.69 -16.83 -1.09
C ARG A 166 -14.52 -16.76 -2.07
N ILE A 167 -13.42 -17.43 -1.75
CA ILE A 167 -12.18 -17.38 -2.52
C ILE A 167 -12.35 -18.09 -3.89
N ALA A 168 -13.10 -19.19 -3.94
CA ALA A 168 -13.37 -19.90 -5.19
C ALA A 168 -14.11 -19.03 -6.22
N ALA A 169 -14.97 -18.12 -5.78
CA ALA A 169 -15.71 -17.20 -6.63
C ALA A 169 -14.84 -16.08 -7.24
N ILE A 170 -13.61 -15.89 -6.74
CA ILE A 170 -12.75 -14.78 -7.16
C ILE A 170 -11.97 -15.17 -8.42
N ARG A 171 -12.07 -14.35 -9.44
CA ARG A 171 -11.19 -14.40 -10.62
C ARG A 171 -10.05 -13.43 -10.41
N PRO A 172 -8.79 -13.87 -10.50
CA PRO A 172 -7.65 -12.97 -10.48
C PRO A 172 -7.74 -11.96 -11.63
N GLY A 173 -7.23 -10.75 -11.40
CA GLY A 173 -7.08 -9.76 -12.46
C GLY A 173 -6.04 -10.18 -13.52
N VAL A 174 -5.97 -9.42 -14.62
CA VAL A 174 -4.95 -9.61 -15.65
C VAL A 174 -3.57 -9.26 -15.04
N PHE A 175 -2.56 -10.09 -15.33
CA PHE A 175 -1.24 -10.00 -14.69
C PHE A 175 -0.61 -8.59 -14.78
N GLU A 176 -0.73 -7.92 -15.94
CA GLU A 176 -0.20 -6.56 -16.12
C GLU A 176 -0.88 -5.54 -15.18
N ALA A 177 -2.19 -5.66 -14.98
CA ALA A 177 -2.95 -4.78 -14.08
C ALA A 177 -2.66 -5.03 -12.59
N LEU A 178 -2.03 -6.17 -12.25
CA LEU A 178 -1.67 -6.52 -10.87
C LEU A 178 -0.30 -6.00 -10.46
N GLN A 179 0.50 -5.54 -11.41
CA GLN A 179 1.84 -5.02 -11.12
C GLN A 179 1.77 -3.62 -10.51
N SER A 180 2.57 -3.41 -9.48
CA SER A 180 2.79 -2.08 -8.93
C SER A 180 3.70 -1.27 -9.85
N VAL A 181 3.53 0.04 -9.84
CA VAL A 181 4.40 0.96 -10.59
C VAL A 181 5.86 0.78 -10.15
N THR A 182 6.77 0.71 -11.13
CA THR A 182 8.20 0.64 -10.87
C THR A 182 8.67 1.93 -10.19
N PRO A 183 9.42 1.86 -9.08
CA PRO A 183 9.95 3.05 -8.44
C PRO A 183 10.77 3.91 -9.41
N LYS A 184 10.56 5.21 -9.43
CA LYS A 184 11.30 6.17 -10.29
C LYS A 184 12.82 6.02 -10.21
N ARG A 185 13.35 5.59 -9.06
CA ARG A 185 14.81 5.34 -8.87
C ARG A 185 15.36 4.18 -9.71
N LYS A 186 14.51 3.31 -10.24
CA LYS A 186 14.90 2.19 -11.12
C LYS A 186 14.77 2.53 -12.59
N GLU A 187 14.18 3.66 -12.94
CA GLU A 187 14.16 4.12 -14.31
C GLU A 187 15.60 4.51 -14.72
N THR A 188 16.02 4.00 -15.86
CA THR A 188 17.32 4.39 -16.44
C THR A 188 17.25 5.88 -16.76
N ARG A 189 18.11 6.68 -16.12
CA ARG A 189 18.19 8.11 -16.43
C ARG A 189 18.82 8.26 -17.82
N ILE A 190 18.07 8.85 -18.73
CA ILE A 190 18.59 9.25 -20.03
C ILE A 190 19.30 10.59 -19.84
N PRO A 191 20.61 10.70 -20.11
CA PRO A 191 21.31 11.98 -20.04
C PRO A 191 20.65 12.99 -20.98
N PHE A 192 20.48 14.24 -20.55
CA PHE A 192 19.83 15.28 -21.36
C PHE A 192 20.52 15.48 -22.71
N GLY A 193 21.86 15.40 -22.76
CA GLY A 193 22.62 15.45 -23.99
C GLY A 193 22.24 14.39 -25.02
N SER A 194 21.85 13.18 -24.54
CA SER A 194 21.42 12.11 -25.46
C SER A 194 20.13 12.42 -26.22
N LEU A 195 19.27 13.29 -25.68
CA LEU A 195 18.06 13.74 -26.39
C LEU A 195 18.41 14.63 -27.58
N ILE A 196 19.53 15.37 -27.48
CA ILE A 196 20.02 16.23 -28.55
C ILE A 196 20.73 15.39 -29.61
N GLU A 197 21.58 14.45 -29.19
CA GLU A 197 22.26 13.51 -30.09
C GLU A 197 21.28 12.66 -30.91
N GLN A 198 20.12 12.32 -30.34
CA GLN A 198 19.05 11.56 -31.00
C GLN A 198 18.13 12.45 -31.85
N GLY A 199 18.34 13.76 -31.89
CA GLY A 199 17.50 14.70 -32.62
C GLY A 199 16.10 14.89 -32.06
N LEU A 200 15.88 14.54 -30.78
CA LEU A 200 14.60 14.76 -30.09
C LEU A 200 14.45 16.19 -29.61
N ILE A 201 15.54 16.90 -29.41
CA ILE A 201 15.61 18.31 -29.08
C ILE A 201 16.71 18.95 -29.94
N ASP A 202 16.38 19.95 -30.72
CA ASP A 202 17.34 20.65 -31.56
C ASP A 202 18.19 21.65 -30.76
N PRO A 203 19.50 21.80 -31.07
CA PRO A 203 20.28 22.92 -30.57
C PRO A 203 19.60 24.25 -30.91
N GLY A 204 19.57 25.19 -29.98
CA GLY A 204 18.84 26.47 -30.12
C GLY A 204 17.41 26.43 -29.59
N THR A 205 16.87 25.27 -29.26
CA THR A 205 15.55 25.15 -28.62
C THR A 205 15.53 25.93 -27.31
N GLN A 206 14.48 26.73 -27.09
CA GLN A 206 14.23 27.38 -25.81
C GLN A 206 13.36 26.52 -24.92
N LEU A 207 13.85 26.21 -23.74
CA LEU A 207 13.10 25.53 -22.66
C LEU A 207 12.59 26.59 -21.69
N PHE A 208 11.39 26.38 -21.18
CA PHE A 208 10.72 27.30 -20.25
C PHE A 208 10.37 26.53 -18.97
N ASP A 209 10.35 27.25 -17.85
CA ASP A 209 9.69 26.76 -16.64
C ASP A 209 8.17 26.70 -16.85
N LEU A 210 7.44 26.02 -15.96
CA LEU A 210 5.98 25.88 -16.05
C LEU A 210 5.23 27.23 -16.07
N THR A 211 5.82 28.27 -15.50
CA THR A 211 5.23 29.63 -15.46
C THR A 211 5.67 30.49 -16.63
N LYS A 212 6.58 30.02 -17.47
CA LYS A 212 7.21 30.75 -18.58
C LYS A 212 7.93 32.06 -18.16
N ARG A 213 8.33 32.16 -16.90
CA ARG A 213 9.08 33.31 -16.37
C ARG A 213 10.58 33.21 -16.64
N TYR A 214 11.08 31.98 -16.69
CA TYR A 214 12.49 31.71 -16.96
C TYR A 214 12.62 30.88 -18.23
N TYR A 215 13.70 31.10 -18.96
CA TYR A 215 14.01 30.29 -20.13
C TYR A 215 15.51 29.97 -20.17
N ALA A 216 15.83 28.88 -20.81
CA ALA A 216 17.19 28.48 -21.10
C ALA A 216 17.30 28.00 -22.56
N MET A 217 18.38 28.30 -23.23
CA MET A 217 18.66 27.84 -24.59
C MET A 217 19.50 26.59 -24.56
N VAL A 218 19.11 25.60 -25.34
CA VAL A 218 19.83 24.32 -25.50
C VAL A 218 21.00 24.53 -26.45
N ARG A 219 22.21 24.07 -26.06
CA ARG A 219 23.40 24.08 -26.90
C ARG A 219 23.67 22.70 -27.50
N ALA A 220 24.45 22.65 -28.56
CA ALA A 220 24.79 21.40 -29.26
C ALA A 220 25.54 20.38 -28.38
N ASP A 221 26.23 20.83 -27.36
CA ASP A 221 26.95 19.98 -26.38
C ASP A 221 26.05 19.46 -25.24
N GLY A 222 24.76 19.72 -25.29
CA GLY A 222 23.81 19.33 -24.24
C GLY A 222 23.81 20.23 -23.01
N SER A 223 24.57 21.32 -23.01
CA SER A 223 24.50 22.33 -21.97
C SER A 223 23.35 23.32 -22.22
N LEU A 224 22.93 24.01 -21.15
CA LEU A 224 21.94 25.07 -21.18
C LEU A 224 22.58 26.40 -20.87
N VAL A 225 22.05 27.47 -21.47
CA VAL A 225 22.42 28.87 -21.18
C VAL A 225 21.17 29.66 -20.85
N SER A 226 21.17 30.31 -19.69
CA SER A 226 20.12 31.24 -19.24
C SER A 226 20.76 32.50 -18.65
N GLY A 227 20.69 33.61 -19.37
CA GLY A 227 21.38 34.85 -18.96
C GLY A 227 22.90 34.62 -18.80
N SER A 228 23.41 34.86 -17.60
CA SER A 228 24.83 34.67 -17.25
C SER A 228 25.17 33.25 -16.79
N HIS A 229 24.19 32.34 -16.68
CA HIS A 229 24.39 30.99 -16.20
C HIS A 229 24.53 30.00 -17.37
N GLN A 230 25.53 29.12 -17.28
CA GLN A 230 25.75 28.06 -18.24
C GLN A 230 26.11 26.76 -17.50
N GLY A 231 25.61 25.62 -17.99
CA GLY A 231 25.92 24.32 -17.41
C GLY A 231 24.91 23.24 -17.79
N SER A 232 24.94 22.14 -17.06
CA SER A 232 23.96 21.05 -17.21
C SER A 232 22.55 21.50 -16.82
N ILE A 233 21.53 20.73 -17.22
CA ILE A 233 20.13 20.99 -16.86
C ILE A 233 19.93 21.10 -15.33
N HIS A 234 20.72 20.41 -14.51
CA HIS A 234 20.65 20.49 -13.05
C HIS A 234 21.32 21.75 -12.46
N LYS A 235 22.11 22.46 -13.25
CA LYS A 235 22.84 23.66 -12.80
C LYS A 235 22.15 24.95 -13.22
N VAL A 236 21.38 24.92 -14.29
CA VAL A 236 20.75 26.07 -14.91
C VAL A 236 19.24 26.06 -14.72
N GLY A 237 18.62 24.86 -14.51
CA GLY A 237 17.19 24.65 -14.30
C GLY A 237 16.70 24.85 -12.88
#